data_7190daaea0848ac6f5a6c3b700005517
#
_entry.id   7190daaea0848ac6f5a6c3b700005517
#
_cell.length_a   1.000
_cell.length_b   1.000
_cell.length_c   1.000
_cell.angle_alpha   90.00
_cell.angle_beta   90.00
_cell.angle_gamma   90.00
#
_symmetry.space_group_name_H-M   'P 1'
#
loop_
_entity.id
_entity.type
_entity.pdbx_description
1 polymer ?
#
loop_
_entity_poly.entity_id
_entity_poly.type
_entity_poly.pdbx_seq_one_letter_code
_entity_poly.pdbx_strand_id
1 'polypeptide(L)'
;MEAAPESLERAYRQEATLIRAALAARTGDLGLAEDAVQDAFLEAVEHWPRDGVPANPGGWLATTARRKALDRLRRDRLGQRKLALLAVTDASACPDGPATAAG
;
A
#
# COMPACT_ATOMS: atom_id res chain seq x y z
N MET A 1 -30.92 -1.11 0.60
CA MET A 1 -30.44 -0.76 0.82
C MET A 1 -29.26 -0.97 1.07
N GLU A 2 -28.52 -1.01 0.84
CA GLU A 2 -27.50 -1.32 1.09
C GLU A 2 -26.71 -0.34 1.68
N ALA A 3 -26.45 -0.37 2.71
CA ALA A 3 -25.71 0.54 3.45
C ALA A 3 -24.27 0.47 3.14
N ALA A 4 -23.83 -0.65 2.68
CA ALA A 4 -22.40 -0.81 2.42
C ALA A 4 -21.85 0.20 1.43
N PRO A 5 -22.44 0.37 0.26
CA PRO A 5 -21.91 1.33 -0.70
C PRO A 5 -21.91 2.76 -0.19
N GLU A 6 -22.94 3.14 0.50
CA GLU A 6 -23.03 4.48 1.04
C GLU A 6 -22.03 4.71 2.14
N SER A 7 -21.91 3.74 3.03
CA SER A 7 -20.97 3.84 4.13
C SER A 7 -19.55 3.87 3.62
N LEU A 8 -19.27 3.07 2.62
CA LEU A 8 -17.95 3.00 2.03
C LEU A 8 -17.58 4.33 1.39
N GLU A 9 -18.49 4.89 0.61
CA GLU A 9 -18.23 6.14 -0.06
C GLU A 9 -17.98 7.25 0.94
N ARG A 10 -18.78 7.29 1.99
CA ARG A 10 -18.61 8.32 3.01
C ARG A 10 -17.28 8.15 3.72
N ALA A 11 -16.96 6.93 4.12
CA ALA A 11 -15.73 6.68 4.82
C ALA A 11 -14.53 7.02 3.93
N TYR A 12 -14.60 6.65 2.67
CA TYR A 12 -13.52 6.93 1.75
C TYR A 12 -13.32 8.44 1.63
N ARG A 13 -14.38 9.17 1.42
CA ARG A 13 -14.29 10.61 1.25
C ARG A 13 -13.72 11.30 2.48
N GLN A 14 -14.16 10.88 3.64
CA GLN A 14 -13.74 11.51 4.88
C GLN A 14 -12.35 11.14 5.29
N GLU A 15 -11.98 9.90 5.07
CA GLU A 15 -10.72 9.39 5.57
C GLU A 15 -9.59 9.28 4.56
N ALA A 16 -9.94 9.17 3.31
CA ALA A 16 -8.92 8.89 2.29
C ALA A 16 -7.77 9.90 2.31
N THR A 17 -8.09 11.17 2.41
CA THR A 17 -7.08 12.20 2.39
C THR A 17 -6.14 12.07 3.57
N LEU A 18 -6.70 11.85 4.74
CA LEU A 18 -5.90 11.72 5.95
C LEU A 18 -5.04 10.46 5.92
N ILE A 19 -5.63 9.37 5.48
CA ILE A 19 -4.91 8.11 5.40
C ILE A 19 -3.76 8.23 4.40
N ARG A 20 -4.04 8.82 3.25
CA ARG A 20 -3.05 9.00 2.22
C ARG A 20 -1.89 9.85 2.72
N ALA A 21 -2.23 10.96 3.38
CA ALA A 21 -1.21 11.85 3.91
C ALA A 21 -0.35 11.16 4.96
N ALA A 22 -0.97 10.41 5.84
CA ALA A 22 -0.25 9.70 6.88
C ALA A 22 0.69 8.66 6.29
N LEU A 23 0.21 7.91 5.31
CA LEU A 23 1.03 6.89 4.68
C LEU A 23 2.15 7.49 3.88
N ALA A 24 1.88 8.60 3.18
CA ALA A 24 2.93 9.27 2.42
C ALA A 24 4.02 9.77 3.34
N ALA A 25 3.63 10.29 4.50
CA ALA A 25 4.60 10.79 5.46
C ALA A 25 5.46 9.65 6.01
N ARG A 26 4.85 8.50 6.24
CA ARG A 26 5.58 7.37 6.80
C ARG A 26 6.47 6.66 5.79
N THR A 27 6.03 6.59 4.56
CA THR A 27 6.76 5.85 3.55
C THR A 27 7.62 6.74 2.68
N GLY A 28 7.35 8.03 2.67
CA GLY A 28 8.06 8.94 1.79
C GLY A 28 7.65 8.79 0.34
N ASP A 29 6.51 8.16 0.07
CA ASP A 29 6.11 7.85 -1.30
C ASP A 29 4.60 8.05 -1.47
N LEU A 30 4.23 9.15 -2.07
CA LEU A 30 2.83 9.47 -2.26
C LEU A 30 2.14 8.48 -3.20
N GLY A 31 2.83 8.04 -4.24
CA GLY A 31 2.25 7.08 -5.17
C GLY A 31 1.92 5.78 -4.48
N LEU A 32 2.82 5.30 -3.64
CA LEU A 32 2.59 4.11 -2.88
C LEU A 32 1.39 4.28 -1.94
N ALA A 33 1.31 5.45 -1.32
CA ALA A 33 0.20 5.72 -0.41
C ALA A 33 -1.14 5.72 -1.14
N GLU A 34 -1.17 6.32 -2.31
CA GLU A 34 -2.39 6.35 -3.09
C GLU A 34 -2.82 4.96 -3.52
N ASP A 35 -1.87 4.15 -3.97
CA ASP A 35 -2.18 2.79 -4.37
C ASP A 35 -2.69 1.97 -3.20
N ALA A 36 -2.10 2.16 -2.03
CA ALA A 36 -2.52 1.42 -0.85
C ALA A 36 -3.94 1.78 -0.43
N VAL A 37 -4.28 3.07 -0.52
CA VAL A 37 -5.63 3.50 -0.19
C VAL A 37 -6.64 2.93 -1.17
N GLN A 38 -6.29 2.92 -2.45
CA GLN A 38 -7.17 2.34 -3.44
C GLN A 38 -7.36 0.84 -3.23
N ASP A 39 -6.29 0.15 -2.89
CA ASP A 39 -6.38 -1.28 -2.60
C ASP A 39 -7.30 -1.54 -1.42
N ALA A 40 -7.22 -0.69 -0.39
CA ALA A 40 -8.09 -0.85 0.77
C ALA A 40 -9.54 -0.62 0.39
N PHE A 41 -9.79 0.37 -0.45
CA PHE A 41 -11.12 0.67 -0.92
C PHE A 41 -11.69 -0.52 -1.71
N LEU A 42 -10.88 -1.09 -2.58
CA LEU A 42 -11.32 -2.24 -3.36
C LEU A 42 -11.63 -3.43 -2.48
N GLU A 43 -10.83 -3.63 -1.45
CA GLU A 43 -11.10 -4.70 -0.51
C GLU A 43 -12.41 -4.49 0.21
N ALA A 44 -12.71 -3.25 0.57
CA ALA A 44 -13.96 -2.94 1.23
C ALA A 44 -15.14 -3.21 0.30
N VAL A 45 -15.01 -2.81 -0.96
CA VAL A 45 -16.07 -3.04 -1.94
C VAL A 45 -16.36 -4.53 -2.06
N GLU A 46 -15.34 -5.32 -1.96
CA GLU A 46 -15.47 -6.75 -2.11
C GLU A 46 -16.04 -7.42 -0.86
N HIS A 47 -15.61 -6.99 0.30
CA HIS A 47 -15.94 -7.68 1.54
C HIS A 47 -17.16 -7.15 2.29
N TRP A 48 -17.33 -5.85 2.31
CA TRP A 48 -18.40 -5.27 3.13
C TRP A 48 -19.81 -5.70 2.73
N PRO A 49 -20.12 -5.88 1.44
CA PRO A 49 -21.48 -6.35 1.12
C PRO A 49 -21.77 -7.74 1.67
N ARG A 50 -20.76 -8.56 1.79
CA ARG A 50 -20.94 -9.91 2.32
C ARG A 50 -20.83 -9.94 3.82
N ASP A 51 -19.81 -9.30 4.35
CA ASP A 51 -19.48 -9.42 5.76
C ASP A 51 -20.06 -8.32 6.63
N GLY A 52 -20.60 -7.29 6.02
CA GLY A 52 -21.13 -6.17 6.78
C GLY A 52 -20.11 -5.06 6.91
N VAL A 53 -20.61 -3.85 7.09
CA VAL A 53 -19.75 -2.68 7.28
C VAL A 53 -19.22 -2.70 8.71
N PRO A 54 -17.93 -2.53 8.89
CA PRO A 54 -17.36 -2.55 10.25
C PRO A 54 -17.92 -1.39 11.08
N ALA A 55 -17.84 -1.53 12.37
CA ALA A 55 -18.30 -0.49 13.27
C ALA A 55 -17.55 0.82 13.07
N ASN A 56 -16.28 0.71 12.69
CA ASN A 56 -15.46 1.89 12.42
C ASN A 56 -14.89 1.77 11.00
N PRO A 57 -15.67 2.20 9.99
CA PRO A 57 -15.22 2.03 8.61
C PRO A 57 -13.92 2.77 8.31
N GLY A 58 -13.77 3.98 8.85
CA GLY A 58 -12.53 4.74 8.62
C GLY A 58 -11.32 4.04 9.20
N GLY A 59 -11.45 3.51 10.40
CA GLY A 59 -10.38 2.78 11.02
C GLY A 59 -10.03 1.51 10.26
N TRP A 60 -11.05 0.83 9.76
CA TRP A 60 -10.83 -0.36 8.96
C TRP A 60 -10.04 -0.03 7.70
N LEU A 61 -10.44 1.05 7.04
CA LEU A 61 -9.73 1.48 5.84
C LEU A 61 -8.28 1.86 6.14
N ALA A 62 -8.07 2.57 7.24
CA ALA A 62 -6.72 2.99 7.61
C ALA A 62 -5.82 1.80 7.90
N THR A 63 -6.34 0.84 8.63
CA THR A 63 -5.57 -0.36 8.96
C THR A 63 -5.26 -1.18 7.72
N THR A 64 -6.26 -1.34 6.87
CA THR A 64 -6.09 -2.11 5.65
C THR A 64 -5.11 -1.42 4.71
N ALA A 65 -5.23 -0.11 4.56
CA ALA A 65 -4.33 0.64 3.69
C ALA A 65 -2.89 0.55 4.19
N ARG A 66 -2.71 0.64 5.51
CA ARG A 66 -1.37 0.53 6.07
C ARG A 66 -0.77 -0.85 5.79
N ARG A 67 -1.56 -1.88 5.93
CA ARG A 67 -1.09 -3.22 5.64
C ARG A 67 -0.71 -3.36 4.17
N LYS A 68 -1.53 -2.79 3.29
CA LYS A 68 -1.24 -2.81 1.86
C LYS A 68 0.04 -2.05 1.54
N ALA A 69 0.23 -0.91 2.20
CA ALA A 69 1.43 -0.12 1.97
C ALA A 69 2.68 -0.89 2.40
N LEU A 70 2.62 -1.55 3.54
CA LEU A 70 3.75 -2.32 4.01
C LEU A 70 4.06 -3.48 3.08
N ASP A 71 3.02 -4.11 2.56
CA ASP A 71 3.20 -5.21 1.61
C ASP A 71 3.87 -4.73 0.34
N ARG A 72 3.45 -3.57 -0.17
CA ARG A 72 4.06 -3.02 -1.37
C ARG A 72 5.50 -2.64 -1.14
N LEU A 73 5.80 -2.05 0.00
CA LEU A 73 7.17 -1.72 0.33
C LEU A 73 8.05 -2.96 0.39
N ARG A 74 7.52 -4.00 0.98
CA ARG A 74 8.26 -5.25 1.08
C ARG A 74 8.53 -5.82 -0.30
N ARG A 75 7.55 -5.79 -1.16
CA ARG A 75 7.72 -6.28 -2.52
C ARG A 75 8.71 -5.45 -3.31
N ASP A 76 8.64 -4.13 -3.13
CA ASP A 76 9.56 -3.25 -3.82
C ASP A 76 10.99 -3.52 -3.40
N ARG A 77 11.20 -3.73 -2.11
CA ARG A 77 12.53 -4.05 -1.61
C ARG A 77 13.05 -5.36 -2.17
N LEU A 78 12.16 -6.35 -2.23
CA LEU A 78 12.55 -7.62 -2.81
C LEU A 78 12.87 -7.49 -4.27
N GLY A 79 12.08 -6.71 -4.98
CA GLY A 79 12.33 -6.47 -6.39
C GLY A 79 13.67 -5.79 -6.62
N GLN A 80 13.98 -4.80 -5.81
CA GLN A 80 15.24 -4.11 -5.90
C GLN A 80 16.42 -5.04 -5.59
N ARG A 81 16.24 -5.89 -4.63
CA ARG A 81 17.27 -6.86 -4.31
C ARG A 81 17.52 -7.81 -5.46
N LYS A 82 16.45 -8.28 -6.07
CA LYS A 82 16.57 -9.17 -7.20
C LYS A 82 17.29 -8.51 -8.35
N LEU A 83 16.93 -7.28 -8.61
CA LEU A 83 17.57 -6.53 -9.69
C LEU A 83 19.06 -6.34 -9.40
N ALA A 84 19.39 -6.05 -8.16
CA ALA A 84 20.77 -5.88 -7.78
C ALA A 84 21.55 -7.16 -7.97
N LEU A 85 20.94 -8.27 -7.61
CA LEU A 85 21.60 -9.56 -7.78
C LEU A 85 21.84 -9.88 -9.25
N LEU A 86 20.84 -9.61 -10.06
CA LEU A 86 20.97 -9.85 -11.48
C LEU A 86 22.06 -8.97 -12.08
N ALA A 87 22.10 -7.74 -11.65
CA ALA A 87 23.10 -6.82 -12.14
C ALA A 87 24.50 -7.28 -11.79
N VAL A 88 24.65 -7.80 -10.59
CA VAL A 88 25.94 -8.32 -10.18
C VAL A 88 26.34 -9.50 -11.04
N THR A 89 25.42 -10.41 -11.19
CA THR A 89 25.69 -11.60 -11.99
C THR A 89 26.06 -11.24 -13.38
N ASP A 90 25.28 -10.32 -13.96
CA ASP A 90 25.46 -9.97 -15.27
C ASP A 90 26.66 -9.20 -15.45
N ALA A 91 26.92 -8.28 -14.63
CA ALA A 91 27.92 -7.45 -14.93
C ALA A 91 28.97 -7.70 -14.05
N SER A 92 29.35 -8.74 -13.89
CA SER A 92 30.43 -8.97 -13.09
C SER A 92 31.30 -7.78 -13.19
N ALA A 93 30.89 -6.94 -13.96
CA ALA A 93 31.64 -5.80 -14.23
C ALA A 93 31.40 -4.64 -13.33
N CYS A 94 30.40 -4.62 -12.62
CA CYS A 94 30.07 -3.47 -11.86
C CYS A 94 30.18 -3.73 -10.40
N PRO A 95 31.30 -3.73 -9.91
CA PRO A 95 31.52 -4.12 -8.54
C PRO A 95 30.97 -3.16 -7.52
N ASP A 96 30.95 -1.95 -7.80
CA ASP A 96 30.49 -1.04 -6.82
C ASP A 96 29.04 -0.96 -6.67
N GLY A 97 28.35 -1.06 -7.68
CA GLY A 97 26.93 -0.91 -7.64
C GLY A 97 26.27 -1.73 -6.59
N PRO A 98 26.53 -2.96 -6.56
CA PRO A 98 25.82 -3.83 -5.63
C PRO A 98 26.10 -3.54 -4.20
N ALA A 99 27.28 -3.22 -3.91
CA ALA A 99 27.63 -2.96 -2.55
C ALA A 99 26.80 -1.82 -2.04
N THR A 100 26.65 -0.86 -2.84
CA THR A 100 25.87 0.27 -2.47
C THR A 100 24.46 -0.10 -2.28
N ALA A 101 23.96 -0.86 -3.16
CA ALA A 101 22.59 -1.23 -3.10
C ALA A 101 22.31 -1.99 -1.83
N ALA A 102 23.22 -2.76 -1.41
CA ALA A 102 23.03 -3.54 -0.24
C ALA A 102 22.82 -2.66 0.97
N GLY A 103 23.42 -1.56 0.96
CA GLY A 103 23.26 -0.63 2.05
C GLY A 103 21.83 -0.17 2.23
#